data_d52713102c7ffd777eb28ba1ec067e85
#
_entry.id   d52713102c7ffd777eb28ba1ec067e85
#
_cell.length_a   1.000
_cell.length_b   1.000
_cell.length_c   1.000
_cell.angle_alpha   90.00
_cell.angle_beta   90.00
_cell.angle_gamma   90.00
#
_symmetry.space_group_name_H-M   'P 1'
#
loop_
_entity.id
_entity.type
_entity.pdbx_description
1 polymer ?
#
loop_
_entity_poly.entity_id
_entity_poly.type
_entity_poly.pdbx_seq_one_letter_code
_entity_poly.pdbx_strand_id
1 'polypeptide(L)'
;QAGIATVLKLHSKGDEAGQWFTDVDVSYRYDYVRDRSDSLINRKDIIDFSEIASLVDFGNNEWSNNIFKISTIASRRAPGLTTAYWVTTGNNIKFPSLQQQISQITFLDPNQQRLMPERMKSLEIGVNILTEPKEMDNIDQLELQASVFRNDYINKMRSTFLLGMPIAYFENVTLATMSGLELKAKAKTYGGKFSGEIGLSNYNISDMSAFPFKSAFKLTINTTSRWSIFTFGARLYQEGEQTGLILVPEKGFNEIELPAFSNYDLHITVDINLGFGEGQISYTGRNLKKNNISLDGLLLRDTRKYLTLSFEL
;
A
#
# COMPACT_ATOMS: atom_id res chain seq x y z
N GLN A 1 4.77 -10.04 -22.23
CA GLN A 1 5.73 -9.41 -21.31
C GLN A 1 6.96 -10.29 -21.23
N ALA A 2 8.15 -9.70 -21.34
CA ALA A 2 9.44 -10.34 -21.13
C ALA A 2 10.33 -9.41 -20.29
N GLY A 3 11.24 -9.98 -19.52
CA GLY A 3 12.16 -9.19 -18.70
C GLY A 3 13.38 -10.03 -18.29
N ILE A 4 14.49 -9.35 -18.04
CA ILE A 4 15.71 -9.92 -17.48
C ILE A 4 16.03 -9.15 -16.21
N ALA A 5 16.30 -9.86 -15.13
CA ALA A 5 16.68 -9.25 -13.85
C ALA A 5 18.03 -9.81 -13.37
N THR A 6 18.85 -8.93 -12.82
CA THR A 6 20.12 -9.28 -12.18
C THR A 6 20.13 -8.62 -10.79
N VAL A 7 20.54 -9.36 -9.77
CA VAL A 7 20.69 -8.87 -8.41
C VAL A 7 22.09 -9.18 -7.92
N LEU A 8 22.82 -8.16 -7.49
CA LEU A 8 24.10 -8.29 -6.81
C LEU A 8 23.89 -7.98 -5.33
N LYS A 9 24.29 -8.91 -4.45
CA LYS A 9 24.24 -8.74 -3.01
C LYS A 9 25.65 -8.79 -2.44
N LEU A 10 26.03 -7.74 -1.75
CA LEU A 10 27.32 -7.62 -1.08
C LEU A 10 27.08 -7.55 0.42
N HIS A 11 27.69 -8.45 1.16
CA HIS A 11 27.62 -8.51 2.63
C HIS A 11 28.98 -8.30 3.23
N SER A 12 29.10 -7.40 4.21
CA SER A 12 30.28 -7.35 5.05
C SER A 12 30.11 -8.35 6.20
N LYS A 13 31.09 -9.22 6.41
CA LYS A 13 31.14 -10.08 7.60
C LYS A 13 31.72 -9.31 8.79
N GLY A 14 30.94 -9.20 9.86
CA GLY A 14 31.39 -8.82 11.17
C GLY A 14 30.74 -9.76 12.18
N ASP A 15 31.48 -10.55 12.90
CA ASP A 15 30.96 -11.56 13.83
C ASP A 15 30.99 -11.12 15.30
N GLU A 16 31.54 -9.94 15.62
CA GLU A 16 31.73 -9.49 16.99
C GLU A 16 30.68 -8.46 17.43
N ALA A 17 30.26 -8.55 18.69
CA ALA A 17 29.36 -7.58 19.29
C ALA A 17 29.92 -6.14 19.20
N GLY A 18 29.15 -5.21 18.71
CA GLY A 18 29.53 -3.80 18.55
C GLY A 18 30.12 -3.43 17.19
N GLN A 19 30.34 -4.39 16.30
CA GLN A 19 30.78 -4.11 14.92
C GLN A 19 29.64 -3.68 14.03
N TRP A 20 29.99 -2.95 12.97
CA TRP A 20 29.06 -2.57 11.90
C TRP A 20 29.00 -3.65 10.83
N PHE A 21 27.80 -3.97 10.42
CA PHE A 21 27.50 -4.80 9.25
C PHE A 21 26.94 -3.89 8.16
N THR A 22 27.35 -4.13 6.94
CA THR A 22 26.82 -3.37 5.82
C THR A 22 26.38 -4.34 4.73
N ASP A 23 25.12 -4.25 4.34
CA ASP A 23 24.54 -4.96 3.22
C ASP A 23 24.26 -3.98 2.10
N VAL A 24 24.68 -4.30 0.89
CA VAL A 24 24.40 -3.52 -0.30
C VAL A 24 23.74 -4.42 -1.33
N ASP A 25 22.50 -4.10 -1.68
CA ASP A 25 21.75 -4.76 -2.74
C ASP A 25 21.66 -3.83 -3.95
N VAL A 26 22.15 -4.29 -5.07
CA VAL A 26 22.02 -3.60 -6.36
C VAL A 26 21.22 -4.50 -7.30
N SER A 27 20.10 -3.99 -7.78
CA SER A 27 19.27 -4.70 -8.75
C SER A 27 19.10 -3.91 -10.03
N TYR A 28 19.18 -4.63 -11.14
CA TYR A 28 18.87 -4.13 -12.47
C TYR A 28 17.85 -5.05 -13.11
N ARG A 29 16.84 -4.46 -13.76
CA ARG A 29 15.81 -5.18 -14.51
C ARG A 29 15.52 -4.44 -15.80
N TYR A 30 15.47 -5.16 -16.89
CA TYR A 30 14.94 -4.68 -18.15
C TYR A 30 13.57 -5.30 -18.37
N ASP A 31 12.57 -4.48 -18.57
CA ASP A 31 11.19 -4.90 -18.85
C ASP A 31 10.82 -4.49 -20.28
N TYR A 32 10.19 -5.41 -20.98
CA TYR A 32 9.60 -5.21 -22.30
C TYR A 32 8.15 -5.69 -22.29
N VAL A 33 7.26 -4.85 -22.73
CA VAL A 33 5.83 -5.16 -22.86
C VAL A 33 5.38 -4.79 -24.25
N ARG A 34 4.71 -5.72 -24.91
CA ARG A 34 4.05 -5.52 -26.20
C ARG A 34 2.61 -5.96 -26.11
N ASP A 35 1.69 -5.04 -26.39
CA ASP A 35 0.28 -5.33 -26.54
C ASP A 35 -0.05 -5.52 -28.01
N ARG A 36 -0.73 -6.63 -28.33
CA ARG A 36 -1.26 -6.90 -29.66
C ARG A 36 -2.77 -6.77 -29.64
N SER A 37 -3.30 -5.92 -30.50
CA SER A 37 -4.75 -5.76 -30.69
C SER A 37 -5.41 -7.00 -31.32
N ASP A 38 -4.66 -7.79 -32.06
CA ASP A 38 -5.15 -8.92 -32.87
C ASP A 38 -5.85 -10.03 -32.07
N SER A 39 -5.55 -10.12 -30.76
CA SER A 39 -6.09 -11.20 -29.91
C SER A 39 -7.51 -10.94 -29.40
N LEU A 40 -7.99 -9.69 -29.41
CA LEU A 40 -9.32 -9.33 -28.90
C LEU A 40 -10.41 -9.37 -30.00
N ILE A 41 -10.04 -9.16 -31.25
CA ILE A 41 -10.96 -9.04 -32.39
C ILE A 41 -11.43 -10.41 -32.92
N ASN A 42 -10.71 -11.49 -32.66
CA ASN A 42 -11.03 -12.83 -33.17
C ASN A 42 -12.09 -13.61 -32.35
N ARG A 43 -12.65 -13.06 -31.29
CA ARG A 43 -13.82 -13.67 -30.64
C ARG A 43 -15.11 -13.11 -31.20
N LYS A 44 -15.50 -13.66 -32.35
CA LYS A 44 -16.77 -13.32 -33.04
C LYS A 44 -18.05 -13.68 -32.25
N ASP A 45 -17.92 -14.23 -31.05
CA ASP A 45 -19.05 -14.87 -30.37
C ASP A 45 -19.63 -14.05 -29.21
N ILE A 46 -19.10 -12.86 -28.90
CA ILE A 46 -19.62 -12.06 -27.79
C ILE A 46 -19.80 -10.62 -28.23
N ILE A 47 -21.02 -10.27 -28.61
CA ILE A 47 -21.54 -8.92 -28.95
C ILE A 47 -20.94 -8.35 -30.24
N ASP A 48 -21.78 -7.78 -31.07
CA ASP A 48 -21.38 -7.11 -32.30
C ASP A 48 -20.59 -5.80 -32.00
N PHE A 49 -19.34 -5.98 -31.60
CA PHE A 49 -18.37 -4.92 -31.39
C PHE A 49 -17.81 -4.35 -32.70
N SER A 50 -18.35 -4.73 -33.86
CA SER A 50 -17.80 -4.32 -35.14
C SER A 50 -17.80 -2.80 -35.34
N GLU A 51 -18.77 -2.09 -34.81
CA GLU A 51 -18.78 -0.62 -34.83
C GLU A 51 -17.80 0.00 -33.83
N ILE A 52 -17.69 -0.56 -32.62
CA ILE A 52 -16.75 -0.08 -31.58
C ILE A 52 -15.31 -0.44 -31.96
N ALA A 53 -15.08 -1.63 -32.51
CA ALA A 53 -13.74 -2.07 -32.95
C ALA A 53 -13.18 -1.24 -34.12
N SER A 54 -14.05 -0.66 -34.98
CA SER A 54 -13.62 0.24 -36.04
C SER A 54 -13.22 1.64 -35.55
N LEU A 55 -13.73 2.05 -34.38
CA LEU A 55 -13.41 3.33 -33.73
C LEU A 55 -12.17 3.24 -32.83
N VAL A 56 -11.74 2.04 -32.46
CA VAL A 56 -10.70 1.80 -31.48
C VAL A 56 -9.50 1.17 -32.16
N ASP A 57 -8.60 1.98 -32.67
CA ASP A 57 -7.25 1.54 -32.96
C ASP A 57 -6.50 1.31 -31.67
N PHE A 58 -6.54 0.09 -31.12
CA PHE A 58 -5.76 -0.33 -29.97
C PHE A 58 -4.25 -0.32 -30.23
N GLY A 59 -3.81 0.12 -31.41
CA GLY A 59 -2.43 0.23 -31.84
C GLY A 59 -1.47 -0.74 -31.14
N ASN A 60 -0.52 -1.24 -31.82
CA ASN A 60 0.54 -2.05 -31.22
C ASN A 60 1.35 -1.18 -30.25
N ASN A 61 1.02 -1.21 -28.95
CA ASN A 61 1.81 -0.54 -27.95
C ASN A 61 3.04 -1.39 -27.63
N GLU A 62 4.19 -0.77 -27.71
CA GLU A 62 5.46 -1.40 -27.40
C GLU A 62 6.22 -0.50 -26.43
N TRP A 63 6.50 -1.02 -25.25
CA TRP A 63 7.20 -0.29 -24.20
C TRP A 63 8.39 -1.09 -23.68
N SER A 64 9.50 -0.40 -23.49
CA SER A 64 10.66 -0.97 -22.82
C SER A 64 11.19 0.00 -21.78
N ASN A 65 11.75 -0.51 -20.71
CA ASN A 65 12.41 0.32 -19.71
C ASN A 65 13.46 -0.42 -18.90
N ASN A 66 14.42 0.34 -18.43
CA ASN A 66 15.44 -0.09 -17.50
C ASN A 66 15.05 0.32 -16.09
N ILE A 67 15.03 -0.62 -15.16
CA ILE A 67 14.75 -0.41 -13.75
C ILE A 67 16.04 -0.68 -13.00
N PHE A 68 16.40 0.28 -12.16
CA PHE A 68 17.59 0.21 -11.34
C PHE A 68 17.22 0.54 -9.91
N LYS A 69 17.73 -0.25 -8.95
CA LYS A 69 17.52 0.01 -7.52
C LYS A 69 18.81 -0.32 -6.76
N ILE A 70 19.20 0.59 -5.86
CA ILE A 70 20.24 0.37 -4.87
C ILE A 70 19.60 0.49 -3.49
N SER A 71 19.91 -0.46 -2.61
CA SER A 71 19.55 -0.42 -1.21
C SER A 71 20.79 -0.72 -0.39
N THR A 72 21.10 0.13 0.55
CA THR A 72 22.21 -0.05 1.48
C THR A 72 21.65 -0.04 2.90
N ILE A 73 22.01 -1.05 3.69
CA ILE A 73 21.64 -1.15 5.09
C ILE A 73 22.93 -1.27 5.89
N ALA A 74 23.17 -0.35 6.82
CA ALA A 74 24.23 -0.42 7.79
C ALA A 74 23.62 -0.70 9.16
N SER A 75 24.03 -1.77 9.81
CA SER A 75 23.51 -2.17 11.11
C SER A 75 24.62 -2.42 12.11
N ARG A 76 24.32 -2.18 13.38
CA ARG A 76 25.20 -2.42 14.52
C ARG A 76 24.43 -3.17 15.60
N ARG A 77 25.03 -4.26 16.09
CA ARG A 77 24.50 -5.03 17.22
C ARG A 77 25.36 -4.81 18.43
N ALA A 78 24.77 -4.36 19.51
CA ALA A 78 25.35 -4.32 20.85
C ALA A 78 24.45 -5.15 21.79
N PRO A 79 24.94 -5.58 22.97
CA PRO A 79 24.10 -6.28 23.93
C PRO A 79 22.83 -5.51 24.24
N GLY A 80 21.66 -6.09 23.94
CA GLY A 80 20.35 -5.48 24.16
C GLY A 80 19.99 -4.33 23.23
N LEU A 81 20.81 -3.98 22.23
CA LEU A 81 20.54 -2.87 21.30
C LEU A 81 20.96 -3.23 19.88
N THR A 82 20.06 -3.13 18.95
CA THR A 82 20.34 -3.20 17.50
C THR A 82 19.92 -1.90 16.85
N THR A 83 20.81 -1.27 16.10
CA THR A 83 20.50 -0.11 15.27
C THR A 83 20.72 -0.44 13.81
N ALA A 84 19.84 -0.01 12.93
CA ALA A 84 20.00 -0.16 11.50
C ALA A 84 19.63 1.16 10.80
N TYR A 85 20.44 1.55 9.83
CA TYR A 85 20.20 2.69 8.96
C TYR A 85 20.09 2.19 7.53
N TRP A 86 19.14 2.71 6.76
CA TRP A 86 19.05 2.34 5.35
C TRP A 86 18.91 3.56 4.46
N VAL A 87 19.42 3.38 3.25
CA VAL A 87 19.18 4.28 2.12
C VAL A 87 18.78 3.42 0.94
N THR A 88 17.65 3.75 0.35
CA THR A 88 17.16 3.09 -0.86
C THR A 88 16.89 4.14 -1.92
N THR A 89 17.42 3.94 -3.12
CA THR A 89 17.11 4.78 -4.27
C THR A 89 16.95 3.94 -5.51
N GLY A 90 16.15 4.43 -6.45
CA GLY A 90 15.95 3.74 -7.72
C GLY A 90 14.85 4.33 -8.55
N ASN A 91 14.59 3.69 -9.66
CA ASN A 91 13.47 3.98 -10.51
C ASN A 91 12.55 2.74 -10.64
N ASN A 92 11.30 2.99 -10.94
CA ASN A 92 10.31 1.96 -11.22
C ASN A 92 9.44 2.38 -12.40
N ILE A 93 8.85 1.41 -13.07
CA ILE A 93 7.87 1.64 -14.14
C ILE A 93 6.63 0.79 -13.91
N LYS A 94 5.49 1.37 -14.21
CA LYS A 94 4.20 0.68 -14.25
C LYS A 94 3.60 0.83 -15.63
N PHE A 95 3.48 -0.27 -16.35
CA PHE A 95 2.81 -0.29 -17.65
C PHE A 95 1.30 -0.30 -17.47
N PRO A 96 0.54 0.44 -18.31
CA PRO A 96 -0.91 0.37 -18.30
C PRO A 96 -1.37 -1.05 -18.60
N SER A 97 -2.29 -1.58 -17.81
CA SER A 97 -2.93 -2.85 -18.12
C SER A 97 -3.92 -2.67 -19.27
N LEU A 98 -4.25 -3.78 -19.96
CA LEU A 98 -5.24 -3.75 -21.04
C LEU A 98 -6.59 -3.18 -20.55
N GLN A 99 -7.03 -3.55 -19.36
CA GLN A 99 -8.26 -3.01 -18.76
C GLN A 99 -8.22 -1.49 -18.58
N GLN A 100 -7.08 -0.95 -18.14
CA GLN A 100 -6.90 0.50 -17.98
C GLN A 100 -6.93 1.23 -19.32
N GLN A 101 -6.34 0.65 -20.35
CA GLN A 101 -6.36 1.21 -21.71
C GLN A 101 -7.78 1.17 -22.32
N ILE A 102 -8.51 0.05 -22.14
CA ILE A 102 -9.90 -0.07 -22.62
C ILE A 102 -10.82 0.93 -21.92
N SER A 103 -10.66 1.14 -20.62
CA SER A 103 -11.48 2.09 -19.87
C SER A 103 -11.37 3.53 -20.40
N GLN A 104 -10.20 3.88 -20.91
CA GLN A 104 -9.96 5.20 -21.50
C GLN A 104 -10.75 5.41 -22.81
N ILE A 105 -10.86 4.36 -23.61
CA ILE A 105 -11.46 4.44 -24.94
C ILE A 105 -12.98 4.46 -24.89
N THR A 106 -13.59 3.77 -23.93
CA THR A 106 -15.03 3.54 -23.88
C THR A 106 -15.82 4.80 -23.48
N PHE A 107 -15.20 5.81 -22.85
CA PHE A 107 -15.94 6.88 -22.19
C PHE A 107 -15.61 8.30 -22.63
N LEU A 108 -14.61 8.54 -23.47
CA LEU A 108 -14.15 9.90 -23.76
C LEU A 108 -13.72 10.09 -25.23
N ASP A 109 -13.42 11.34 -25.53
CA ASP A 109 -13.00 11.89 -26.82
C ASP A 109 -12.00 10.96 -27.56
N PRO A 110 -12.29 10.57 -28.81
CA PRO A 110 -11.37 9.79 -29.67
C PRO A 110 -9.98 10.44 -29.85
N ASN A 111 -9.86 11.74 -29.58
CA ASN A 111 -8.59 12.49 -29.67
C ASN A 111 -7.76 12.44 -28.39
N GLN A 112 -8.19 11.73 -27.35
CA GLN A 112 -7.49 11.70 -26.09
C GLN A 112 -6.17 10.91 -26.20
N GLN A 113 -5.14 11.42 -25.53
CA GLN A 113 -3.83 10.77 -25.51
C GLN A 113 -3.94 9.39 -24.85
N ARG A 114 -3.35 8.39 -25.48
CA ARG A 114 -3.23 7.03 -24.94
C ARG A 114 -2.48 7.04 -23.62
N LEU A 115 -2.83 6.11 -22.73
CA LEU A 115 -2.12 5.93 -21.46
C LEU A 115 -0.65 5.61 -21.72
N MET A 116 0.20 6.42 -21.13
CA MET A 116 1.65 6.23 -21.11
C MET A 116 2.08 5.48 -19.87
N PRO A 117 3.17 4.70 -19.92
CA PRO A 117 3.71 4.09 -18.72
C PRO A 117 4.07 5.12 -17.63
N GLU A 118 3.62 4.85 -16.42
CA GLU A 118 4.00 5.63 -15.24
C GLU A 118 5.44 5.30 -14.87
N ARG A 119 6.26 6.32 -14.69
CA ARG A 119 7.64 6.20 -14.23
C ARG A 119 7.77 6.86 -12.87
N MET A 120 8.50 6.22 -11.96
CA MET A 120 8.74 6.75 -10.62
C MET A 120 10.24 6.71 -10.32
N LYS A 121 10.77 7.79 -9.77
CA LYS A 121 12.07 7.82 -9.11
C LYS A 121 11.82 7.92 -7.61
N SER A 122 12.54 7.12 -6.83
CA SER A 122 12.37 7.07 -5.38
C SER A 122 13.68 7.27 -4.65
N LEU A 123 13.61 7.93 -3.51
CA LEU A 123 14.65 8.01 -2.50
C LEU A 123 13.99 7.80 -1.15
N GLU A 124 14.53 6.92 -0.34
CA GLU A 124 14.11 6.68 1.04
C GLU A 124 15.34 6.57 1.94
N ILE A 125 15.27 7.19 3.11
CA ILE A 125 16.28 7.13 4.16
C ILE A 125 15.57 6.83 5.46
N GLY A 126 16.10 5.90 6.24
CA GLY A 126 15.47 5.55 7.51
C GLY A 126 16.42 4.99 8.54
N VAL A 127 15.89 4.85 9.73
CA VAL A 127 16.53 4.30 10.90
C VAL A 127 15.58 3.35 11.64
N ASN A 128 16.09 2.23 12.12
CA ASN A 128 15.42 1.31 13.03
C ASN A 128 16.29 1.12 14.26
N ILE A 129 15.69 1.24 15.43
CA ILE A 129 16.30 1.01 16.73
C ILE A 129 15.48 -0.06 17.43
N LEU A 130 16.09 -1.20 17.70
CA LEU A 130 15.50 -2.30 18.44
C LEU A 130 16.27 -2.46 19.74
N THR A 131 15.60 -2.38 20.85
CA THR A 131 16.19 -2.63 22.17
C THR A 131 15.44 -3.76 22.88
N GLU A 132 16.22 -4.63 23.54
CA GLU A 132 15.79 -5.74 24.39
C GLU A 132 16.41 -5.53 25.77
N PRO A 133 15.84 -4.62 26.59
CA PRO A 133 16.41 -4.22 27.85
C PRO A 133 16.34 -5.39 28.86
N LYS A 134 17.49 -5.88 29.28
CA LYS A 134 17.59 -6.98 30.26
C LYS A 134 17.28 -6.56 31.69
N GLU A 135 17.31 -5.25 31.98
CA GLU A 135 17.21 -4.71 33.34
C GLU A 135 15.88 -3.97 33.58
N MET A 136 15.01 -3.83 32.60
CA MET A 136 13.67 -3.27 32.80
C MET A 136 12.67 -4.40 33.05
N ASP A 137 12.27 -4.60 34.27
CA ASP A 137 11.43 -5.73 34.73
C ASP A 137 10.13 -5.98 33.95
N ASN A 138 9.69 -5.05 33.12
CA ASN A 138 8.40 -5.14 32.44
C ASN A 138 8.45 -4.88 30.92
N ILE A 139 9.59 -4.50 30.35
CA ILE A 139 9.71 -4.24 28.91
C ILE A 139 10.58 -5.32 28.27
N ASP A 140 9.99 -6.16 27.44
CA ASP A 140 10.73 -7.23 26.75
C ASP A 140 11.41 -6.70 25.48
N GLN A 141 10.74 -5.78 24.77
CA GLN A 141 11.22 -5.28 23.49
C GLN A 141 10.63 -3.90 23.20
N LEU A 142 11.47 -3.00 22.70
CA LEU A 142 11.05 -1.72 22.12
C LEU A 142 11.68 -1.56 20.75
N GLU A 143 10.88 -1.27 19.73
CA GLU A 143 11.33 -0.99 18.37
C GLU A 143 10.83 0.40 17.96
N LEU A 144 11.75 1.24 17.48
CA LEU A 144 11.48 2.55 16.92
C LEU A 144 11.97 2.60 15.48
N GLN A 145 11.12 2.96 14.57
CA GLN A 145 11.45 3.13 13.17
C GLN A 145 11.04 4.52 12.71
N ALA A 146 11.92 5.18 11.97
CA ALA A 146 11.63 6.44 11.31
C ALA A 146 12.18 6.40 9.88
N SER A 147 11.40 6.88 8.92
CA SER A 147 11.88 7.06 7.55
C SER A 147 11.32 8.33 6.91
N VAL A 148 12.11 8.90 6.02
CA VAL A 148 11.70 9.97 5.12
C VAL A 148 11.88 9.49 3.69
N PHE A 149 10.95 9.85 2.82
CA PHE A 149 11.02 9.45 1.43
C PHE A 149 10.57 10.57 0.49
N ARG A 150 10.98 10.44 -0.76
CA ARG A 150 10.52 11.25 -1.89
C ARG A 150 10.35 10.36 -3.12
N ASN A 151 9.17 10.46 -3.74
CA ASN A 151 8.81 9.79 -4.98
C ASN A 151 8.41 10.84 -6.01
N ASP A 152 9.16 10.93 -7.11
CA ASP A 152 8.87 11.80 -8.25
C ASP A 152 8.30 10.94 -9.38
N TYR A 153 7.09 11.29 -9.85
CA TYR A 153 6.35 10.56 -10.86
C TYR A 153 6.31 11.35 -12.17
N ILE A 154 6.47 10.62 -13.27
CA ILE A 154 6.23 11.10 -14.63
C ILE A 154 5.13 10.23 -15.22
N ASN A 155 4.13 10.83 -15.84
CA ASN A 155 2.94 10.17 -16.35
C ASN A 155 2.23 9.34 -15.26
N LYS A 156 2.05 9.92 -14.09
CA LYS A 156 1.33 9.28 -12.98
C LYS A 156 -0.05 8.83 -13.43
N MET A 157 -0.33 7.53 -13.40
CA MET A 157 -1.68 7.03 -13.71
C MET A 157 -2.59 7.26 -12.51
N ARG A 158 -3.68 8.02 -12.72
CA ARG A 158 -4.75 8.20 -11.75
C ARG A 158 -6.03 7.56 -12.23
N SER A 159 -6.84 7.12 -11.29
CA SER A 159 -8.19 6.62 -11.55
C SER A 159 -9.21 7.67 -11.16
N THR A 160 -10.19 7.87 -12.03
CA THR A 160 -11.37 8.71 -11.77
C THR A 160 -12.59 7.82 -11.84
N PHE A 161 -13.49 7.93 -10.88
CA PHE A 161 -14.71 7.15 -10.88
C PHE A 161 -15.81 7.86 -11.68
N LEU A 162 -16.53 7.09 -12.48
CA LEU A 162 -17.72 7.60 -13.16
C LEU A 162 -18.91 7.53 -12.19
N LEU A 163 -19.61 8.64 -12.02
CA LEU A 163 -20.77 8.73 -11.15
C LEU A 163 -21.85 7.69 -11.54
N GLY A 164 -22.25 6.87 -10.55
CA GLY A 164 -23.26 5.83 -10.74
C GLY A 164 -22.77 4.55 -11.43
N MET A 165 -21.48 4.43 -11.75
CA MET A 165 -20.89 3.22 -12.34
C MET A 165 -19.69 2.72 -11.53
N PRO A 166 -19.55 1.41 -11.29
CA PRO A 166 -18.39 0.85 -10.61
C PRO A 166 -17.17 0.71 -11.54
N ILE A 167 -17.02 1.63 -12.48
CA ILE A 167 -15.95 1.61 -13.49
C ILE A 167 -15.05 2.81 -13.23
N ALA A 168 -13.76 2.56 -13.12
CA ALA A 168 -12.74 3.60 -13.04
C ALA A 168 -12.23 3.93 -14.44
N TYR A 169 -12.17 5.20 -14.75
CA TYR A 169 -11.47 5.76 -15.89
C TYR A 169 -10.04 6.09 -15.50
N PHE A 170 -9.08 5.88 -16.41
CA PHE A 170 -7.67 6.14 -16.16
C PHE A 170 -7.11 7.20 -17.08
N GLU A 171 -6.27 8.06 -16.55
CA GLU A 171 -5.54 9.08 -17.28
C GLU A 171 -4.14 9.29 -16.70
N ASN A 172 -3.26 9.95 -17.46
CA ASN A 172 -1.94 10.32 -16.97
C ASN A 172 -1.92 11.76 -16.48
N VAL A 173 -1.36 11.95 -15.29
CA VAL A 173 -0.90 13.26 -14.79
C VAL A 173 0.57 13.39 -15.16
N THR A 174 0.94 14.45 -15.85
CA THR A 174 2.29 14.61 -16.43
C THR A 174 3.39 14.52 -15.38
N LEU A 175 3.24 15.22 -14.27
CA LEU A 175 4.20 15.25 -13.18
C LEU A 175 3.47 15.27 -11.83
N ALA A 176 3.94 14.45 -10.89
CA ALA A 176 3.48 14.49 -9.51
C ALA A 176 4.61 14.10 -8.57
N THR A 177 4.63 14.67 -7.39
CA THR A 177 5.60 14.34 -6.35
C THR A 177 4.88 14.02 -5.06
N MET A 178 5.35 12.99 -4.37
CA MET A 178 4.93 12.67 -3.01
C MET A 178 6.18 12.48 -2.15
N SER A 179 6.28 13.23 -1.07
CA SER A 179 7.31 13.06 -0.04
C SER A 179 6.65 12.87 1.32
N GLY A 180 7.36 12.30 2.26
CA GLY A 180 6.75 12.08 3.55
C GLY A 180 7.70 11.61 4.64
N LEU A 181 7.15 11.62 5.84
CA LEU A 181 7.72 11.06 7.06
C LEU A 181 6.84 9.91 7.53
N GLU A 182 7.47 8.79 7.85
CA GLU A 182 6.81 7.65 8.49
C GLU A 182 7.53 7.32 9.80
N LEU A 183 6.75 7.20 10.87
CA LEU A 183 7.21 6.84 12.19
C LEU A 183 6.46 5.60 12.65
N LYS A 184 7.17 4.69 13.30
CA LYS A 184 6.59 3.50 13.89
C LYS A 184 7.27 3.20 15.23
N ALA A 185 6.46 2.94 16.23
CA ALA A 185 6.93 2.48 17.54
C ALA A 185 6.19 1.21 17.90
N LYS A 186 6.92 0.19 18.37
CA LYS A 186 6.36 -1.05 18.90
C LYS A 186 6.96 -1.34 20.26
N ALA A 187 6.13 -1.85 21.16
CA ALA A 187 6.57 -2.33 22.46
C ALA A 187 5.96 -3.70 22.76
N LYS A 188 6.74 -4.56 23.43
CA LYS A 188 6.26 -5.80 24.04
C LYS A 188 6.65 -5.79 25.51
N THR A 189 5.73 -6.21 26.36
CA THR A 189 5.92 -6.17 27.80
C THR A 189 5.37 -7.42 28.49
N TYR A 190 5.84 -7.68 29.71
CA TYR A 190 5.38 -8.78 30.56
C TYR A 190 5.49 -10.17 29.90
N GLY A 191 6.64 -10.49 29.27
CA GLY A 191 6.84 -11.76 28.58
C GLY A 191 5.96 -11.89 27.34
N GLY A 192 5.69 -10.77 26.64
CA GLY A 192 4.87 -10.74 25.43
C GLY A 192 3.37 -10.80 25.69
N LYS A 193 2.91 -10.70 26.96
CA LYS A 193 1.49 -10.67 27.28
C LYS A 193 0.78 -9.41 26.79
N PHE A 194 1.51 -8.32 26.66
CA PHE A 194 1.00 -7.09 26.08
C PHE A 194 1.91 -6.66 24.93
N SER A 195 1.32 -6.25 23.81
CA SER A 195 2.03 -5.62 22.69
C SER A 195 1.25 -4.40 22.22
N GLY A 196 2.00 -3.35 21.88
CA GLY A 196 1.46 -2.12 21.30
C GLY A 196 2.27 -1.69 20.09
N GLU A 197 1.59 -1.12 19.12
CA GLU A 197 2.21 -0.51 17.93
C GLU A 197 1.51 0.82 17.64
N ILE A 198 2.30 1.86 17.40
CA ILE A 198 1.83 3.17 16.94
C ILE A 198 2.53 3.44 15.62
N GLY A 199 1.76 3.78 14.59
CA GLY A 199 2.24 4.21 13.27
C GLY A 199 1.70 5.60 12.94
N LEU A 200 2.58 6.49 12.52
CA LEU A 200 2.27 7.84 12.04
C LEU A 200 2.84 8.02 10.65
N SER A 201 2.03 8.51 9.73
CA SER A 201 2.49 8.89 8.39
C SER A 201 1.99 10.30 8.07
N ASN A 202 2.89 11.12 7.53
CA ASN A 202 2.58 12.47 7.07
C ASN A 202 3.20 12.68 5.69
N TYR A 203 2.36 13.00 4.70
CA TYR A 203 2.74 13.11 3.31
C TYR A 203 2.54 14.54 2.80
N ASN A 204 3.52 15.04 2.08
CA ASN A 204 3.42 16.25 1.26
C ASN A 204 3.21 15.80 -0.18
N ILE A 205 2.05 16.11 -0.74
CA ILE A 205 1.61 15.71 -2.07
C ILE A 205 1.49 16.99 -2.92
N SER A 206 2.25 17.05 -4.02
CA SER A 206 2.28 18.24 -4.89
C SER A 206 0.96 18.48 -5.64
N ASP A 207 0.26 17.40 -5.95
CA ASP A 207 -1.03 17.41 -6.65
C ASP A 207 -1.92 16.30 -6.07
N MET A 208 -2.88 16.68 -5.25
CA MET A 208 -3.82 15.74 -4.61
C MET A 208 -4.63 14.97 -5.65
N SER A 209 -4.92 15.58 -6.81
CA SER A 209 -5.66 14.94 -7.87
C SER A 209 -4.90 13.77 -8.52
N ALA A 210 -3.56 13.78 -8.46
CA ALA A 210 -2.73 12.68 -8.96
C ALA A 210 -2.78 11.43 -8.06
N PHE A 211 -3.25 11.58 -6.82
CA PHE A 211 -3.36 10.51 -5.83
C PHE A 211 -4.78 10.47 -5.22
N PRO A 212 -5.80 10.11 -6.01
CA PRO A 212 -7.19 10.15 -5.55
C PRO A 212 -7.39 9.37 -4.27
N PHE A 213 -8.10 9.97 -3.31
CA PHE A 213 -8.42 9.39 -1.99
C PHE A 213 -7.19 9.00 -1.15
N LYS A 214 -6.03 9.62 -1.41
CA LYS A 214 -4.84 9.48 -0.57
C LYS A 214 -4.86 10.54 0.52
N SER A 215 -4.96 10.11 1.78
CA SER A 215 -4.83 11.02 2.91
C SER A 215 -3.38 11.46 3.09
N ALA A 216 -3.18 12.75 3.36
CA ALA A 216 -1.87 13.30 3.71
C ALA A 216 -1.43 12.93 5.14
N PHE A 217 -2.38 12.57 6.02
CA PHE A 217 -2.11 12.20 7.40
C PHE A 217 -2.75 10.87 7.74
N LYS A 218 -1.99 9.99 8.41
CA LYS A 218 -2.50 8.72 8.93
C LYS A 218 -1.89 8.39 10.28
N LEU A 219 -2.74 8.06 11.26
CA LEU A 219 -2.36 7.52 12.56
C LEU A 219 -3.01 6.16 12.75
N THR A 220 -2.22 5.18 13.18
CA THR A 220 -2.72 3.85 13.59
C THR A 220 -2.18 3.50 14.96
N ILE A 221 -3.02 2.96 15.82
CA ILE A 221 -2.63 2.40 17.11
C ILE A 221 -3.22 1.00 17.17
N ASN A 222 -2.36 0.01 17.33
CA ASN A 222 -2.74 -1.38 17.50
C ASN A 222 -2.29 -1.83 18.88
N THR A 223 -3.15 -2.51 19.63
CA THR A 223 -2.81 -3.10 20.90
C THR A 223 -3.31 -4.53 20.97
N THR A 224 -2.54 -5.40 21.58
CA THR A 224 -2.96 -6.77 21.89
C THR A 224 -2.56 -7.11 23.29
N SER A 225 -3.47 -7.72 24.05
CA SER A 225 -3.21 -8.21 25.39
C SER A 225 -3.68 -9.65 25.48
N ARG A 226 -2.83 -10.51 26.04
CA ARG A 226 -3.13 -11.92 26.28
C ARG A 226 -3.19 -12.18 27.78
N TRP A 227 -4.31 -12.69 28.22
CA TRP A 227 -4.54 -13.03 29.63
C TRP A 227 -5.21 -14.41 29.74
N SER A 228 -4.44 -15.40 30.22
CA SER A 228 -4.89 -16.81 30.28
C SER A 228 -5.35 -17.29 28.90
N ILE A 229 -6.58 -17.72 28.79
CA ILE A 229 -7.23 -18.16 27.55
C ILE A 229 -7.77 -17.02 26.66
N PHE A 230 -7.71 -15.78 27.15
CA PHE A 230 -8.25 -14.63 26.45
C PHE A 230 -7.17 -13.84 25.73
N THR A 231 -7.45 -13.45 24.48
CA THR A 231 -6.68 -12.48 23.73
C THR A 231 -7.59 -11.32 23.34
N PHE A 232 -7.20 -10.10 23.73
CA PHE A 232 -7.90 -8.86 23.40
C PHE A 232 -7.06 -8.06 22.43
N GLY A 233 -7.65 -7.63 21.32
CA GLY A 233 -7.05 -6.74 20.34
C GLY A 233 -7.89 -5.48 20.17
N ALA A 234 -7.22 -4.34 20.06
CA ALA A 234 -7.86 -3.08 19.66
C ALA A 234 -7.01 -2.38 18.61
N ARG A 235 -7.67 -1.83 17.62
CA ARG A 235 -7.05 -0.97 16.61
C ARG A 235 -7.81 0.33 16.52
N LEU A 236 -7.10 1.44 16.70
CA LEU A 236 -7.59 2.78 16.41
C LEU A 236 -6.88 3.29 15.18
N TYR A 237 -7.59 3.93 14.28
CA TYR A 237 -7.01 4.57 13.11
C TYR A 237 -7.69 5.90 12.84
N GLN A 238 -6.89 6.84 12.37
CA GLN A 238 -7.30 8.17 11.94
C GLN A 238 -6.66 8.46 10.61
N GLU A 239 -7.44 8.98 9.68
CA GLU A 239 -6.97 9.50 8.39
C GLU A 239 -7.44 10.95 8.26
N GLY A 240 -6.58 11.79 7.70
CA GLY A 240 -6.91 13.17 7.36
C GLY A 240 -7.88 13.24 6.17
N GLU A 241 -8.21 14.44 5.77
CA GLU A 241 -9.03 14.72 4.60
C GLU A 241 -8.45 14.07 3.34
N GLN A 242 -9.33 13.68 2.42
CA GLN A 242 -8.98 13.02 1.19
C GLN A 242 -9.71 13.69 0.04
N THR A 243 -8.99 14.02 -1.02
CA THR A 243 -9.57 14.55 -2.24
C THR A 243 -9.65 13.44 -3.29
N GLY A 244 -10.79 13.30 -3.92
CA GLY A 244 -11.01 12.37 -5.03
C GLY A 244 -11.54 13.10 -6.25
N LEU A 245 -11.49 12.42 -7.39
CA LEU A 245 -12.07 12.90 -8.64
C LEU A 245 -13.21 12.00 -9.07
N ILE A 246 -14.33 12.62 -9.41
CA ILE A 246 -15.47 11.95 -10.02
C ILE A 246 -15.74 12.59 -11.37
N LEU A 247 -15.94 11.76 -12.38
CA LEU A 247 -16.43 12.22 -13.68
C LEU A 247 -17.94 12.24 -13.66
N VAL A 248 -18.50 13.45 -13.77
CA VAL A 248 -19.94 13.65 -13.91
C VAL A 248 -20.25 13.83 -15.39
N PRO A 249 -21.13 12.99 -15.98
CA PRO A 249 -21.57 13.17 -17.37
C PRO A 249 -22.01 14.60 -17.64
N GLU A 250 -21.59 15.17 -18.75
CA GLU A 250 -21.88 16.54 -19.22
C GLU A 250 -21.24 17.69 -18.40
N LYS A 251 -20.77 17.44 -17.17
CA LYS A 251 -20.14 18.47 -16.30
C LYS A 251 -18.62 18.34 -16.21
N GLY A 252 -18.06 17.20 -16.66
CA GLY A 252 -16.64 16.94 -16.59
C GLY A 252 -16.16 16.46 -15.20
N PHE A 253 -14.89 16.70 -14.89
CA PHE A 253 -14.29 16.28 -13.64
C PHE A 253 -14.68 17.21 -12.49
N ASN A 254 -15.20 16.63 -11.41
CA ASN A 254 -15.47 17.32 -10.16
C ASN A 254 -14.57 16.76 -9.05
N GLU A 255 -13.99 17.66 -8.27
CA GLU A 255 -13.31 17.27 -7.03
C GLU A 255 -14.32 16.99 -5.93
N ILE A 256 -14.09 15.91 -5.20
CA ILE A 256 -14.86 15.52 -4.03
C ILE A 256 -13.93 15.44 -2.84
N GLU A 257 -14.28 16.10 -1.77
CA GLU A 257 -13.59 16.05 -0.50
C GLU A 257 -14.28 15.08 0.45
N LEU A 258 -13.54 14.10 0.95
CA LEU A 258 -13.97 13.27 2.06
C LEU A 258 -13.37 13.84 3.35
N PRO A 259 -14.18 14.08 4.37
CA PRO A 259 -13.71 14.65 5.62
C PRO A 259 -12.74 13.70 6.34
N ALA A 260 -11.87 14.27 7.17
CA ALA A 260 -11.05 13.51 8.09
C ALA A 260 -11.93 12.62 8.97
N PHE A 261 -11.47 11.42 9.24
CA PHE A 261 -12.23 10.49 10.07
C PHE A 261 -11.31 9.71 11.00
N SER A 262 -11.91 9.22 12.10
CA SER A 262 -11.30 8.26 13.00
C SER A 262 -12.26 7.12 13.28
N ASN A 263 -11.72 5.92 13.46
CA ASN A 263 -12.52 4.74 13.77
C ASN A 263 -11.73 3.76 14.63
N TYR A 264 -12.40 2.74 15.16
CA TYR A 264 -11.75 1.68 15.91
C TYR A 264 -12.36 0.32 15.62
N ASP A 265 -11.50 -0.69 15.72
CA ASP A 265 -11.83 -2.10 15.62
C ASP A 265 -11.52 -2.78 16.96
N LEU A 266 -12.31 -3.77 17.34
CA LEU A 266 -12.08 -4.60 18.53
C LEU A 266 -12.07 -6.06 18.14
N HIS A 267 -11.20 -6.83 18.77
CA HIS A 267 -11.07 -8.27 18.57
C HIS A 267 -10.90 -8.95 19.91
N ILE A 268 -11.69 -10.02 20.15
CA ILE A 268 -11.62 -10.84 21.35
C ILE A 268 -11.55 -12.29 20.89
N THR A 269 -10.57 -13.01 21.39
CA THR A 269 -10.41 -14.44 21.12
C THR A 269 -10.37 -15.19 22.45
N VAL A 270 -11.00 -16.37 22.47
CA VAL A 270 -10.98 -17.32 23.57
C VAL A 270 -10.45 -18.64 23.05
N ASP A 271 -9.33 -19.08 23.60
CA ASP A 271 -8.74 -20.37 23.29
C ASP A 271 -9.31 -21.43 24.24
N ILE A 272 -9.81 -22.54 23.70
CA ILE A 272 -10.51 -23.62 24.44
C ILE A 272 -9.79 -24.93 24.19
N ASN A 273 -9.29 -25.55 25.25
CA ASN A 273 -8.77 -26.91 25.17
C ASN A 273 -9.90 -27.90 25.45
N LEU A 274 -10.25 -28.70 24.45
CA LEU A 274 -11.36 -29.69 24.52
C LEU A 274 -10.89 -31.10 24.95
N GLY A 275 -9.57 -31.27 25.22
CA GLY A 275 -8.99 -32.57 25.59
C GLY A 275 -8.75 -33.52 24.41
N PHE A 276 -9.50 -33.38 23.32
CA PHE A 276 -9.32 -34.12 22.07
C PHE A 276 -8.89 -33.22 20.91
N GLY A 277 -8.78 -31.92 21.14
CA GLY A 277 -8.36 -30.93 20.16
C GLY A 277 -8.42 -29.52 20.73
N GLU A 278 -7.90 -28.55 19.97
CA GLU A 278 -7.91 -27.14 20.32
C GLU A 278 -9.04 -26.41 19.59
N GLY A 279 -9.80 -25.62 20.33
CA GLY A 279 -10.88 -24.79 19.81
C GLY A 279 -10.56 -23.31 20.02
N GLN A 280 -11.07 -22.46 19.15
CA GLN A 280 -10.97 -21.03 19.28
C GLN A 280 -12.29 -20.36 18.91
N ILE A 281 -12.75 -19.44 19.74
CA ILE A 281 -13.91 -18.58 19.47
C ILE A 281 -13.40 -17.16 19.37
N SER A 282 -13.65 -16.49 18.25
CA SER A 282 -13.25 -15.10 18.03
C SER A 282 -14.44 -14.23 17.69
N TYR A 283 -14.51 -13.06 18.33
CA TYR A 283 -15.43 -11.99 17.95
C TYR A 283 -14.63 -10.79 17.45
N THR A 284 -14.98 -10.30 16.25
CA THR A 284 -14.35 -9.13 15.64
C THR A 284 -15.42 -8.09 15.27
N GLY A 285 -15.31 -6.89 15.83
CA GLY A 285 -16.09 -5.72 15.42
C GLY A 285 -15.20 -4.75 14.67
N ARG A 286 -15.58 -4.36 13.45
CA ARG A 286 -14.87 -3.37 12.63
C ARG A 286 -15.69 -2.12 12.42
N ASN A 287 -15.03 -0.97 12.31
CA ASN A 287 -15.65 0.35 12.09
C ASN A 287 -16.72 0.69 13.11
N LEU A 288 -16.42 0.51 14.41
CA LEU A 288 -17.41 0.59 15.48
C LEU A 288 -17.90 2.00 15.78
N LYS A 289 -17.18 3.05 15.34
CA LYS A 289 -17.60 4.45 15.58
C LYS A 289 -18.80 4.90 14.73
N LYS A 290 -19.29 4.08 13.80
CA LYS A 290 -20.42 4.42 12.91
C LYS A 290 -20.25 5.76 12.16
N ASN A 291 -19.09 6.03 11.66
CA ASN A 291 -18.89 7.16 10.76
C ASN A 291 -19.47 6.81 9.40
N ASN A 292 -20.66 7.28 9.11
CA ASN A 292 -21.31 7.10 7.82
C ASN A 292 -20.68 8.06 6.80
N ILE A 293 -19.58 7.64 6.18
CA ILE A 293 -19.02 8.35 5.04
C ILE A 293 -19.62 7.69 3.80
N SER A 294 -20.41 8.43 3.07
CA SER A 294 -21.00 7.98 1.81
C SER A 294 -20.52 8.86 0.66
N LEU A 295 -20.26 8.24 -0.47
CA LEU A 295 -20.00 8.88 -1.73
C LEU A 295 -21.17 8.55 -2.66
N ASP A 296 -22.00 9.55 -2.96
CA ASP A 296 -23.18 9.40 -3.83
C ASP A 296 -24.07 8.19 -3.49
N GLY A 297 -24.33 7.99 -2.20
CA GLY A 297 -25.16 6.89 -1.72
C GLY A 297 -24.42 5.56 -1.50
N LEU A 298 -23.16 5.45 -1.92
CA LEU A 298 -22.31 4.32 -1.60
C LEU A 298 -21.71 4.51 -0.20
N LEU A 299 -22.07 3.65 0.73
CA LEU A 299 -21.48 3.63 2.06
C LEU A 299 -20.04 3.11 1.97
N LEU A 300 -19.06 4.00 2.08
CA LEU A 300 -17.64 3.63 1.95
C LEU A 300 -17.13 2.82 3.14
N ARG A 301 -17.75 2.97 4.31
CA ARG A 301 -17.33 2.31 5.56
C ARG A 301 -18.52 1.94 6.40
N ASP A 302 -18.85 0.68 6.40
CA ASP A 302 -19.92 0.10 7.22
C ASP A 302 -19.36 -0.55 8.49
N THR A 303 -20.18 -0.62 9.52
CA THR A 303 -19.88 -1.39 10.74
C THR A 303 -20.10 -2.87 10.46
N ARG A 304 -19.08 -3.70 10.70
CA ARG A 304 -19.14 -5.14 10.51
C ARG A 304 -18.81 -5.88 11.78
N LYS A 305 -19.52 -6.98 12.02
CA LYS A 305 -19.32 -7.85 13.17
C LYS A 305 -19.20 -9.28 12.69
N TYR A 306 -18.19 -10.00 13.17
CA TYR A 306 -17.92 -11.38 12.79
C TYR A 306 -17.80 -12.21 14.06
N LEU A 307 -18.40 -13.40 14.04
CA LEU A 307 -18.14 -14.48 14.98
C LEU A 307 -17.47 -15.60 14.20
N THR A 308 -16.29 -16.03 14.64
CA THR A 308 -15.54 -17.12 14.00
C THR A 308 -15.34 -18.23 15.01
N LEU A 309 -15.58 -19.46 14.59
CA LEU A 309 -15.29 -20.67 15.33
C LEU A 309 -14.26 -21.47 14.53
N SER A 310 -13.17 -21.88 15.16
CA SER A 310 -12.16 -22.73 14.56
C SER A 310 -11.85 -23.91 15.49
N PHE A 311 -11.57 -25.04 14.90
CA PHE A 311 -11.20 -26.27 15.61
C PHE A 311 -10.02 -26.92 14.90
N GLU A 312 -9.05 -27.36 15.68
CA GLU A 312 -7.92 -28.17 15.25
C GLU A 312 -7.95 -29.50 16.04
N LEU A 313 -7.93 -30.63 15.30
CA LEU A 313 -8.02 -32.01 15.84
C LEU A 313 -6.65 -32.65 15.83
#